data_16f232422f296470f6a7931287d0ac08
#
_entry.id   16f232422f296470f6a7931287d0ac08
#
_cell.length_a   1.000
_cell.length_b   1.000
_cell.length_c   1.000
_cell.angle_alpha   90.00
_cell.angle_beta   90.00
_cell.angle_gamma   90.00
#
_symmetry.space_group_name_H-M   'P 1'
#
loop_
_entity.id
_entity.type
_entity.pdbx_description
1 polymer ?
#
loop_
_entity_poly.entity_id
_entity_poly.type
_entity_poly.pdbx_seq_one_letter_code
_entity_poly.pdbx_strand_id
1 'polypeptide(L)'
;MRVLILAKEGERSETGTPPTPEAMAEHQTFNEELVKAGVVIGSGRLTPSAQGKRVTFDGKKRTVIDGPFAETKELVAGYWLWQVRSIDEAIEWLKRAPYDGGSFEIREVSMSEGA
;
A
#
# COMPACT_ATOMS: atom_id res chain seq x y z
N MET A 1 -15.13 9.81 3.72
CA MET A 1 -14.86 8.53 3.03
C MET A 1 -13.45 8.07 3.33
N ARG A 2 -13.28 6.83 3.64
CA ARG A 2 -11.97 6.23 3.82
C ARG A 2 -11.58 5.46 2.57
N VAL A 3 -10.34 5.64 2.16
CA VAL A 3 -9.80 4.90 1.02
C VAL A 3 -8.46 4.27 1.41
N LEU A 4 -8.22 3.09 0.87
CA LEU A 4 -6.95 2.41 1.02
C LEU A 4 -6.17 2.61 -0.27
N ILE A 5 -4.95 3.11 -0.13
CA ILE A 5 -4.05 3.33 -1.26
C ILE A 5 -3.02 2.22 -1.22
N LEU A 6 -3.02 1.38 -2.24
CA LEU A 6 -2.15 0.22 -2.30
C LEU A 6 -1.00 0.49 -3.27
N ALA A 7 0.21 0.52 -2.73
CA ALA A 7 1.41 0.61 -3.57
C ALA A 7 1.67 -0.77 -4.15
N LYS A 8 1.61 -0.92 -5.46
CA LYS A 8 1.81 -2.21 -6.09
C LYS A 8 3.27 -2.62 -6.05
N GLU A 9 3.48 -3.91 -5.95
CA GLU A 9 4.80 -4.48 -5.82
C GLU A 9 5.67 -4.21 -7.04
N GLY A 10 6.95 -3.97 -6.80
CA GLY A 10 7.94 -3.85 -7.84
C GLY A 10 9.15 -4.70 -7.47
N GLU A 11 10.08 -4.81 -8.40
CA GLU A 11 11.28 -5.61 -8.20
C GLU A 11 12.05 -5.21 -6.94
N ARG A 12 12.19 -3.89 -6.71
CA ARG A 12 12.92 -3.36 -5.56
C ARG A 12 12.35 -3.79 -4.23
N SER A 13 11.03 -3.68 -4.10
CA SER A 13 10.39 -4.02 -2.83
C SER A 13 10.43 -5.51 -2.57
N GLU A 14 10.34 -6.34 -3.62
CA GLU A 14 10.39 -7.78 -3.46
C GLU A 14 11.80 -8.28 -3.11
N THR A 15 12.84 -7.59 -3.56
CA THR A 15 14.22 -7.92 -3.19
C THR A 15 14.64 -7.32 -1.87
N GLY A 16 13.80 -6.44 -1.29
CA GLY A 16 14.12 -5.75 -0.06
C GLY A 16 15.09 -4.58 -0.22
N THR A 17 15.36 -4.17 -1.46
CA THR A 17 16.24 -3.04 -1.74
C THR A 17 15.65 -1.75 -1.17
N PRO A 18 16.37 -1.02 -0.31
CA PRO A 18 15.85 0.22 0.23
C PRO A 18 15.79 1.32 -0.84
N PRO A 19 14.87 2.29 -0.69
CA PRO A 19 14.83 3.44 -1.59
C PRO A 19 16.08 4.31 -1.40
N THR A 20 16.39 5.13 -2.43
CA THR A 20 17.51 6.06 -2.33
C THR A 20 17.20 7.14 -1.30
N PRO A 21 18.23 7.79 -0.73
CA PRO A 21 18.00 8.89 0.22
C PRO A 21 17.14 10.02 -0.36
N GLU A 22 17.32 10.34 -1.65
CA GLU A 22 16.54 11.36 -2.33
C GLU A 22 15.06 10.96 -2.43
N ALA A 23 14.80 9.71 -2.80
CA ALA A 23 13.44 9.21 -2.90
C ALA A 23 12.76 9.18 -1.53
N MET A 24 13.50 8.81 -0.48
CA MET A 24 12.98 8.83 0.88
C MET A 24 12.62 10.25 1.33
N ALA A 25 13.47 11.23 1.02
CA ALA A 25 13.22 12.62 1.39
C ALA A 25 11.99 13.16 0.67
N GLU A 26 11.84 12.87 -0.62
CA GLU A 26 10.67 13.30 -1.41
C GLU A 26 9.39 12.65 -0.88
N HIS A 27 9.44 11.37 -0.57
CA HIS A 27 8.30 10.65 0.00
C HIS A 27 7.90 11.26 1.34
N GLN A 28 8.88 11.54 2.19
CA GLN A 28 8.64 12.12 3.50
C GLN A 28 7.97 13.50 3.39
N THR A 29 8.46 14.34 2.47
CA THR A 29 7.86 15.66 2.23
C THR A 29 6.41 15.54 1.77
N PHE A 30 6.14 14.64 0.83
CA PHE A 30 4.79 14.41 0.35
C PHE A 30 3.89 13.91 1.48
N ASN A 31 4.38 12.96 2.28
CA ASN A 31 3.63 12.44 3.41
C ASN A 31 3.31 13.51 4.44
N GLU A 32 4.26 14.43 4.69
CA GLU A 32 4.03 15.56 5.59
C GLU A 32 2.91 16.47 5.10
N GLU A 33 2.83 16.70 3.79
CA GLU A 33 1.75 17.49 3.20
C GLU A 33 0.39 16.82 3.44
N LEU A 34 0.34 15.51 3.24
CA LEU A 34 -0.88 14.72 3.49
C LEU A 34 -1.29 14.79 4.96
N VAL A 35 -0.33 14.67 5.86
CA VAL A 35 -0.58 14.74 7.29
C VAL A 35 -1.11 16.12 7.68
N LYS A 36 -0.50 17.19 7.18
CA LYS A 36 -0.95 18.55 7.44
C LYS A 36 -2.35 18.80 6.94
N ALA A 37 -2.72 18.19 5.83
CA ALA A 37 -4.05 18.32 5.26
C ALA A 37 -5.10 17.45 5.98
N GLY A 38 -4.69 16.65 6.95
CA GLY A 38 -5.59 15.77 7.69
C GLY A 38 -6.06 14.56 6.90
N VAL A 39 -5.33 14.20 5.85
CA VAL A 39 -5.71 13.12 4.95
C VAL A 39 -5.30 11.75 5.49
N VAL A 40 -4.13 11.65 6.10
CA VAL A 40 -3.56 10.37 6.50
C VAL A 40 -4.16 9.87 7.81
N ILE A 41 -4.73 8.67 7.80
CA ILE A 41 -5.16 7.96 9.01
C ILE A 41 -4.05 7.01 9.45
N GLY A 42 -3.40 6.34 8.49
CA GLY A 42 -2.31 5.42 8.79
C GLY A 42 -1.58 5.04 7.52
N SER A 43 -0.43 4.41 7.69
CA SER A 43 0.38 3.94 6.57
C SER A 43 1.32 2.86 7.03
N GLY A 44 1.83 2.09 6.08
CA GLY A 44 2.81 1.07 6.38
C GLY A 44 3.51 0.59 5.13
N ARG A 45 4.67 0.01 5.35
CA ARG A 45 5.45 -0.60 4.29
C ARG A 45 5.51 -2.08 4.56
N LEU A 46 5.26 -2.89 3.54
CA LEU A 46 5.27 -4.34 3.70
C LEU A 46 6.67 -4.88 3.43
N THR A 47 7.07 -5.87 4.22
CA THR A 47 8.31 -6.60 3.96
C THR A 47 8.13 -7.47 2.72
N PRO A 48 9.22 -7.92 2.08
CA PRO A 48 9.12 -8.79 0.90
C PRO A 48 8.30 -10.04 1.17
N SER A 49 7.67 -10.57 0.13
CA SER A 49 6.78 -11.74 0.26
C SER A 49 7.51 -12.98 0.78
N ALA A 50 8.85 -13.03 0.64
CA ALA A 50 9.65 -14.11 1.22
C ALA A 50 9.48 -14.24 2.73
N GLN A 51 9.12 -13.15 3.41
CA GLN A 51 8.88 -13.14 4.86
C GLN A 51 7.40 -13.34 5.19
N GLY A 52 6.55 -13.44 4.17
CA GLY A 52 5.13 -13.56 4.36
C GLY A 52 4.66 -15.01 4.46
N LYS A 53 3.44 -15.14 4.88
CA LYS A 53 2.75 -16.43 4.99
C LYS A 53 1.38 -16.30 4.35
N ARG A 54 0.92 -17.38 3.77
CA ARG A 54 -0.41 -17.47 3.22
C ARG A 54 -1.12 -18.63 3.86
N VAL A 55 -2.34 -18.42 4.34
CA VAL A 55 -3.15 -19.48 4.93
C VAL A 55 -4.34 -19.70 4.01
N THR A 56 -4.50 -20.92 3.52
CA THR A 56 -5.62 -21.27 2.67
C THR A 56 -6.60 -22.15 3.43
N PHE A 57 -7.87 -22.00 3.08
CA PHE A 57 -8.98 -22.69 3.72
C PHE A 57 -9.66 -23.59 2.70
N ASP A 58 -9.84 -24.85 3.07
CA ASP A 58 -10.57 -25.81 2.25
C ASP A 58 -11.46 -26.61 3.20
N GLY A 59 -12.70 -26.17 3.35
CA GLY A 59 -13.58 -26.70 4.38
C GLY A 59 -12.97 -26.45 5.76
N LYS A 60 -12.69 -27.53 6.50
CA LYS A 60 -12.03 -27.44 7.81
C LYS A 60 -10.52 -27.47 7.71
N LYS A 61 -10.00 -27.76 6.53
CA LYS A 61 -8.56 -27.85 6.33
C LYS A 61 -7.94 -26.46 6.27
N ARG A 62 -6.78 -26.31 6.88
CA ARG A 62 -6.00 -25.09 6.90
C ARG A 62 -4.60 -25.41 6.41
N THR A 63 -4.14 -24.71 5.38
CA THR A 63 -2.79 -24.93 4.84
C THR A 63 -2.01 -23.62 4.94
N VAL A 64 -0.80 -23.70 5.50
CA VAL A 64 0.09 -22.55 5.60
C VAL A 64 1.17 -22.69 4.53
N ILE A 65 1.33 -21.64 3.74
CA ILE A 65 2.30 -21.60 2.65
C ILE A 65 3.27 -20.45 2.92
N ASP A 66 4.56 -20.75 2.90
CA ASP A 66 5.59 -19.74 3.07
C ASP A 66 5.83 -19.01 1.76
N GLY A 67 6.13 -17.70 1.84
CA GLY A 67 6.57 -16.97 0.66
C GLY A 67 7.96 -17.40 0.23
N PRO A 68 8.46 -16.86 -0.89
CA PRO A 68 7.86 -15.81 -1.71
C PRO A 68 6.70 -16.33 -2.57
N PHE A 69 5.84 -15.39 -2.96
CA PHE A 69 4.69 -15.69 -3.81
C PHE A 69 5.01 -15.29 -5.25
N ALA A 70 4.57 -16.10 -6.22
CA ALA A 70 5.04 -16.01 -7.60
C ALA A 70 4.56 -14.79 -8.39
N GLU A 71 3.35 -14.30 -8.09
CA GLU A 71 2.72 -13.24 -8.89
C GLU A 71 3.01 -11.86 -8.33
N THR A 72 4.17 -11.30 -8.68
CA THR A 72 4.59 -9.99 -8.19
C THR A 72 3.62 -8.87 -8.55
N LYS A 73 2.90 -9.00 -9.68
CA LYS A 73 1.91 -8.01 -10.10
C LYS A 73 0.76 -7.86 -9.13
N GLU A 74 0.48 -8.89 -8.36
CA GLU A 74 -0.63 -8.91 -7.42
C GLU A 74 -0.20 -8.55 -6.01
N LEU A 75 1.10 -8.42 -5.78
CA LEU A 75 1.63 -8.12 -4.46
C LEU A 75 1.56 -6.63 -4.15
N VAL A 76 1.48 -6.33 -2.88
CA VAL A 76 1.41 -4.97 -2.38
C VAL A 76 2.69 -4.66 -1.62
N ALA A 77 3.34 -3.53 -1.95
CA ALA A 77 4.56 -3.11 -1.31
C ALA A 77 4.34 -2.25 -0.06
N GLY A 78 3.19 -1.59 -0.01
CA GLY A 78 2.86 -0.72 1.11
C GLY A 78 1.48 -0.15 0.94
N TYR A 79 1.06 0.64 1.93
CA TYR A 79 -0.28 1.19 1.91
C TYR A 79 -0.37 2.50 2.68
N TRP A 80 -1.37 3.31 2.31
CA TRP A 80 -1.90 4.39 3.13
C TRP A 80 -3.39 4.15 3.36
N LEU A 81 -3.86 4.50 4.53
CA LEU A 81 -5.28 4.66 4.77
C LEU A 81 -5.56 6.16 4.87
N TRP A 82 -6.39 6.68 3.97
CA TRP A 82 -6.69 8.11 3.86
C TRP A 82 -8.15 8.40 4.19
N GLN A 83 -8.37 9.56 4.76
CA GLN A 83 -9.70 10.14 4.92
C GLN A 83 -9.82 11.26 3.88
N VAL A 84 -10.71 11.09 2.92
CA VAL A 84 -10.93 12.05 1.83
C VAL A 84 -12.42 12.27 1.62
N ARG A 85 -12.77 13.30 0.86
CA ARG A 85 -14.17 13.60 0.58
C ARG A 85 -14.73 12.77 -0.56
N SER A 86 -13.85 12.33 -1.46
CA SER A 86 -14.25 11.59 -2.66
C SER A 86 -13.07 10.82 -3.23
N ILE A 87 -13.35 9.89 -4.12
CA ILE A 87 -12.30 9.20 -4.89
C ILE A 87 -11.52 10.20 -5.73
N ASP A 88 -12.21 11.20 -6.29
CA ASP A 88 -11.55 12.23 -7.08
C ASP A 88 -10.51 12.99 -6.28
N GLU A 89 -10.80 13.29 -5.02
CA GLU A 89 -9.83 13.94 -4.14
C GLU A 89 -8.61 13.03 -3.93
N ALA A 90 -8.82 11.74 -3.70
CA ALA A 90 -7.72 10.80 -3.53
C ALA A 90 -6.85 10.73 -4.80
N ILE A 91 -7.48 10.72 -5.98
CA ILE A 91 -6.77 10.72 -7.24
C ILE A 91 -5.90 11.97 -7.38
N GLU A 92 -6.46 13.13 -7.06
CA GLU A 92 -5.71 14.39 -7.17
C GLU A 92 -4.52 14.43 -6.21
N TRP A 93 -4.68 13.94 -4.99
CA TRP A 93 -3.57 13.83 -4.06
C TRP A 93 -2.49 12.90 -4.62
N LEU A 94 -2.90 11.74 -5.13
CA LEU A 94 -1.95 10.73 -5.60
C LEU A 94 -1.18 11.20 -6.84
N LYS A 95 -1.81 12.01 -7.70
CA LYS A 95 -1.14 12.62 -8.86
C LYS A 95 0.00 13.55 -8.45
N ARG A 96 -0.01 14.06 -7.25
CA ARG A 96 1.04 14.95 -6.73
C ARG A 96 2.20 14.19 -6.12
N ALA A 97 2.09 12.86 -6.01
CA ALA A 97 3.14 12.05 -5.42
C ALA A 97 4.43 12.14 -6.26
N PRO A 98 5.59 12.17 -5.60
CA PRO A 98 6.87 12.38 -6.29
C PRO A 98 7.49 11.08 -6.81
N TYR A 99 6.68 10.24 -7.43
CA TYR A 99 7.13 8.96 -7.95
C TYR A 99 7.19 9.00 -9.47
N ASP A 100 8.23 8.41 -10.03
CA ASP A 100 8.45 8.39 -11.49
C ASP A 100 8.13 7.04 -12.11
N GLY A 101 7.65 6.10 -11.33
CA GLY A 101 7.28 4.77 -11.83
C GLY A 101 6.38 4.04 -10.85
N GLY A 102 5.94 2.86 -11.26
CA GLY A 102 5.05 2.04 -10.45
C GLY A 102 3.59 2.42 -10.64
N SER A 103 2.76 1.79 -9.85
CA SER A 103 1.33 2.05 -9.86
C SER A 103 0.74 1.94 -8.47
N PHE A 104 -0.36 2.64 -8.26
CA PHE A 104 -1.09 2.61 -7.01
C PHE A 104 -2.54 2.33 -7.31
N GLU A 105 -3.15 1.55 -6.44
CA GLU A 105 -4.57 1.24 -6.54
C GLU A 105 -5.30 1.94 -5.41
N ILE A 106 -6.44 2.54 -5.73
CA ILE A 106 -7.29 3.22 -4.75
C ILE A 106 -8.55 2.38 -4.56
N ARG A 107 -8.82 1.99 -3.33
CA ARG A 107 -10.02 1.22 -3.00
C ARG A 107 -10.75 1.89 -1.85
N GLU A 108 -12.03 2.13 -2.03
CA GLU A 108 -12.84 2.63 -0.93
C GLU A 108 -13.00 1.53 0.12
N VAL A 109 -12.84 1.93 1.40
CA VAL A 109 -13.07 1.00 2.51
C VAL A 109 -14.53 1.09 2.89
N SER A 110 -15.24 -0.02 2.71
CA SER A 110 -16.64 -0.09 3.10
C SER A 110 -16.75 -0.09 4.62
N MET A 111 -17.56 0.82 5.14
CA MET A 111 -17.76 0.98 6.59
C MET A 111 -19.02 0.23 7.01
N SER A 112 -19.01 -1.07 6.77
CA SER A 112 -20.11 -1.91 7.20
C SER A 112 -20.09 -2.10 8.71
N GLU A 113 -21.26 -2.42 9.31
CA GLU A 113 -21.33 -2.73 10.72
C GLU A 113 -20.46 -3.93 11.04
N GLY A 114 -19.72 -3.86 12.15
CA GLY A 114 -18.83 -4.92 12.57
C GLY A 114 -17.51 -5.00 11.83
N ALA A 115 -17.26 -4.05 10.96
CA ALA A 115 -16.00 -3.99 10.22
C ALA A 115 -14.97 -3.15 10.96
#